data_7f8c30ae844539560ab956c3fe7ef692
#
_entry.id   7f8c30ae844539560ab956c3fe7ef692
#
_cell.length_a   1.000
_cell.length_b   1.000
_cell.length_c   1.000
_cell.angle_alpha   90.00
_cell.angle_beta   90.00
_cell.angle_gamma   90.00
#
_symmetry.space_group_name_H-M   'P 1'
#
loop_
_entity.id
_entity.type
_entity.pdbx_description
1 polymer ?
#
loop_
_entity_poly.entity_id
_entity_poly.type
_entity_poly.pdbx_seq_one_letter_code
_entity_poly.pdbx_strand_id
1 'polypeptide(L)'
;MISFPRILFPVDLSEQCRAAAPFVKALATCFHSDVTLLHVVEVPPAWYGASGEAAFGAWVDMPELVEARRKELAAFRADTLGEVSVQPCIQSGDPAAIIARVARQKQVGLIMMPTHGYGPFRGLLMGSVTAKVLHDAECPVWTATHPADMVVPPEQEWRQILCAIGAEPAKDIPLLHWAAQFASEQRACLRLVHAVPGFDEGQFNCQEDPLRDFVFNVARERIAKLQEQAGTSLNVTVEAGRTGHVVRELAIRQLADLVVIGRGVIQKPLGRLRSNAYAIVRDAPCPVVSV
;
A
#
# COMPACT_ATOMS: atom_id res chain seq x y z
N MET A 1 19.88 4.20 6.21
CA MET A 1 19.37 2.82 6.41
C MET A 1 17.88 2.92 6.67
N ILE A 2 17.05 2.29 5.83
CA ILE A 2 15.62 2.17 6.09
C ILE A 2 15.43 1.22 7.25
N SER A 3 14.64 1.63 8.22
CA SER A 3 14.36 0.81 9.40
C SER A 3 12.86 0.87 9.68
N PHE A 4 12.26 -0.28 9.89
CA PHE A 4 10.89 -0.40 10.34
C PHE A 4 10.84 -1.03 11.74
N PRO A 5 11.32 -0.35 12.78
CA PRO A 5 11.38 -0.94 14.11
C PRO A 5 10.00 -1.39 14.60
N ARG A 6 8.94 -0.79 14.07
CA ARG A 6 7.55 -1.11 14.38
C ARG A 6 6.70 -1.20 13.12
N ILE A 7 6.05 -2.33 12.94
CA ILE A 7 5.08 -2.60 11.88
C ILE A 7 3.69 -2.63 12.51
N LEU A 8 2.72 -1.96 11.89
CA LEU A 8 1.31 -2.08 12.23
C LEU A 8 0.63 -2.99 11.20
N PHE A 9 0.04 -4.07 11.70
CA PHE A 9 -0.76 -4.99 10.89
C PHE A 9 -2.22 -4.94 11.37
N PRO A 10 -3.05 -4.06 10.76
CA PRO A 10 -4.48 -4.05 11.03
C PRO A 10 -5.15 -5.24 10.34
N VAL A 11 -5.98 -5.96 11.09
CA VAL A 11 -6.66 -7.16 10.63
C VAL A 11 -8.16 -7.12 10.93
N ASP A 12 -8.96 -7.56 9.96
CA ASP A 12 -10.37 -7.86 10.12
C ASP A 12 -10.62 -9.38 10.29
N LEU A 13 -9.52 -10.16 10.45
CA LEU A 13 -9.49 -11.62 10.60
C LEU A 13 -9.95 -12.38 9.33
N SER A 14 -10.04 -11.70 8.18
CA SER A 14 -10.38 -12.31 6.89
C SER A 14 -9.26 -13.19 6.34
N GLU A 15 -9.58 -13.99 5.31
CA GLU A 15 -8.61 -14.77 4.55
C GLU A 15 -7.58 -13.88 3.84
N GLN A 16 -7.95 -12.66 3.46
CA GLN A 16 -7.05 -11.67 2.89
C GLN A 16 -5.97 -11.24 3.90
N CYS A 17 -6.34 -11.07 5.17
CA CYS A 17 -5.37 -10.82 6.23
C CYS A 17 -4.46 -12.04 6.47
N ARG A 18 -5.01 -13.27 6.41
CA ARG A 18 -4.19 -14.49 6.49
C ARG A 18 -3.18 -14.58 5.36
N ALA A 19 -3.60 -14.26 4.14
CA ALA A 19 -2.71 -14.27 2.98
C ALA A 19 -1.65 -13.15 3.00
N ALA A 20 -1.93 -12.01 3.65
CA ALA A 20 -0.94 -10.95 3.85
C ALA A 20 0.07 -11.26 4.97
N ALA A 21 -0.29 -12.09 5.94
CA ALA A 21 0.53 -12.37 7.12
C ALA A 21 1.93 -12.93 6.81
N PRO A 22 2.16 -13.80 5.83
CA PRO A 22 3.51 -14.24 5.44
C PRO A 22 4.45 -13.08 5.06
N PHE A 23 3.94 -12.05 4.37
CA PHE A 23 4.72 -10.87 4.04
C PHE A 23 5.05 -10.03 5.28
N VAL A 24 4.10 -9.92 6.22
CA VAL A 24 4.33 -9.24 7.50
C VAL A 24 5.41 -9.96 8.29
N LYS A 25 5.29 -11.29 8.42
CA LYS A 25 6.29 -12.13 9.08
C LYS A 25 7.67 -11.91 8.48
N ALA A 26 7.72 -11.87 7.21
CA ALA A 26 8.89 -11.70 6.40
C ALA A 26 9.61 -10.38 6.63
N LEU A 27 8.91 -9.30 6.43
CA LEU A 27 9.45 -7.97 6.67
C LEU A 27 9.82 -7.78 8.15
N ALA A 28 9.00 -8.29 9.06
CA ALA A 28 9.30 -8.22 10.48
C ALA A 28 10.59 -8.97 10.84
N THR A 29 10.84 -10.14 10.24
CA THR A 29 12.07 -10.90 10.43
C THR A 29 13.27 -10.17 9.82
N CYS A 30 13.15 -9.67 8.60
CA CYS A 30 14.21 -8.98 7.88
C CYS A 30 14.67 -7.69 8.61
N PHE A 31 13.73 -6.91 9.12
CA PHE A 31 14.02 -5.63 9.79
C PHE A 31 14.06 -5.73 11.32
N HIS A 32 13.96 -6.93 11.89
CA HIS A 32 13.86 -7.17 13.34
C HIS A 32 12.79 -6.29 14.00
N SER A 33 11.61 -6.25 13.39
CA SER A 33 10.52 -5.36 13.76
C SER A 33 9.62 -5.96 14.84
N ASP A 34 9.12 -5.11 15.74
CA ASP A 34 7.96 -5.45 16.57
C ASP A 34 6.67 -5.23 15.78
N VAL A 35 5.80 -6.22 15.74
CA VAL A 35 4.51 -6.13 15.05
C VAL A 35 3.41 -5.78 16.04
N THR A 36 2.69 -4.68 15.80
CA THR A 36 1.40 -4.42 16.46
C THR A 36 0.30 -5.04 15.59
N LEU A 37 -0.32 -6.10 16.11
CA LEU A 37 -1.47 -6.74 15.47
C LEU A 37 -2.75 -6.07 15.98
N LEU A 38 -3.35 -5.22 15.15
CA LEU A 38 -4.49 -4.39 15.51
C LEU A 38 -5.79 -4.95 14.95
N HIS A 39 -6.76 -5.24 15.82
CA HIS A 39 -8.15 -5.47 15.41
C HIS A 39 -9.04 -4.33 15.91
N VAL A 40 -9.86 -3.78 15.02
CA VAL A 40 -10.80 -2.71 15.37
C VAL A 40 -12.21 -3.26 15.33
N VAL A 41 -12.88 -3.19 16.48
CA VAL A 41 -14.29 -3.52 16.61
C VAL A 41 -15.09 -2.31 16.14
N GLU A 42 -15.78 -2.47 15.01
CA GLU A 42 -16.67 -1.41 14.52
C GLU A 42 -17.89 -1.26 15.44
N VAL A 43 -18.11 -0.03 15.88
CA VAL A 43 -19.34 0.31 16.64
C VAL A 43 -20.37 0.83 15.62
N PRO A 44 -21.54 0.20 15.52
CA PRO A 44 -22.55 0.63 14.57
C PRO A 44 -22.91 2.12 14.76
N PRO A 45 -23.07 2.91 13.68
CA PRO A 45 -23.41 4.33 13.76
C PRO A 45 -24.71 4.61 14.55
N ALA A 46 -25.65 3.67 14.54
CA ALA A 46 -26.90 3.76 15.31
C ALA A 46 -26.67 3.91 16.83
N TRP A 47 -25.49 3.53 17.33
CA TRP A 47 -25.17 3.64 18.76
C TRP A 47 -24.66 5.02 19.15
N TYR A 48 -24.21 5.82 18.20
CA TYR A 48 -23.79 7.21 18.45
C TYR A 48 -24.93 8.22 18.46
N GLY A 49 -26.14 7.85 17.94
CA GLY A 49 -27.26 8.77 17.75
C GLY A 49 -28.54 8.42 18.53
N ALA A 50 -28.58 7.31 19.22
CA ALA A 50 -29.79 6.86 19.92
C ALA A 50 -29.88 7.44 21.35
N SER A 51 -30.31 8.69 21.45
CA SER A 51 -30.89 9.21 22.69
C SER A 51 -32.37 8.78 22.71
N GLY A 52 -32.71 7.63 23.30
CA GLY A 52 -34.08 7.17 23.45
C GLY A 52 -34.21 5.65 23.65
N GLU A 53 -35.36 5.20 24.07
CA GLU A 53 -35.72 3.81 24.42
C GLU A 53 -35.41 2.76 23.33
N ALA A 54 -35.21 3.18 22.09
CA ALA A 54 -34.81 2.29 20.98
C ALA A 54 -33.41 1.71 21.09
N ALA A 55 -32.55 2.27 21.94
CA ALA A 55 -31.19 1.74 22.20
C ALA A 55 -31.20 0.50 23.13
N PHE A 56 -32.33 0.20 23.75
CA PHE A 56 -32.47 -0.85 24.77
C PHE A 56 -32.63 -2.28 24.20
N GLY A 57 -32.76 -2.44 22.90
CA GLY A 57 -33.07 -3.74 22.29
C GLY A 57 -31.88 -4.60 21.87
N ALA A 58 -30.66 -4.08 21.86
CA ALA A 58 -29.48 -4.83 21.46
C ALA A 58 -28.34 -4.56 22.46
N TRP A 59 -28.44 -5.07 23.65
CA TRP A 59 -27.35 -5.13 24.60
C TRP A 59 -26.32 -6.15 24.10
N VAL A 60 -25.40 -5.71 23.25
CA VAL A 60 -24.14 -6.45 23.06
C VAL A 60 -23.30 -6.11 24.28
N ASP A 61 -22.99 -7.12 25.09
CA ASP A 61 -22.01 -6.97 26.17
C ASP A 61 -20.65 -6.65 25.53
N MET A 62 -20.28 -5.37 25.51
CA MET A 62 -19.02 -4.91 24.92
C MET A 62 -17.80 -5.61 25.52
N PRO A 63 -17.71 -5.82 26.85
CA PRO A 63 -16.67 -6.66 27.46
C PRO A 63 -16.61 -8.09 26.89
N GLU A 64 -17.76 -8.75 26.76
CA GLU A 64 -17.83 -10.11 26.22
C GLU A 64 -17.42 -10.16 24.73
N LEU A 65 -17.88 -9.20 23.92
CA LEU A 65 -17.49 -9.07 22.52
C LEU A 65 -15.98 -8.83 22.38
N VAL A 66 -15.41 -7.93 23.17
CA VAL A 66 -13.97 -7.64 23.14
C VAL A 66 -13.17 -8.89 23.56
N GLU A 67 -13.63 -9.65 24.55
CA GLU A 67 -12.96 -10.86 24.98
C GLU A 67 -13.04 -11.97 23.93
N ALA A 68 -14.18 -12.11 23.24
CA ALA A 68 -14.32 -13.02 22.09
C ALA A 68 -13.32 -12.65 20.97
N ARG A 69 -13.25 -11.36 20.60
CA ARG A 69 -12.30 -10.87 19.60
C ARG A 69 -10.84 -11.04 20.04
N ARG A 70 -10.56 -10.96 21.33
CA ARG A 70 -9.20 -11.23 21.87
C ARG A 70 -8.78 -12.67 21.62
N LYS A 71 -9.69 -13.63 21.84
CA LYS A 71 -9.43 -15.06 21.60
C LYS A 71 -9.20 -15.33 20.11
N GLU A 72 -10.06 -14.75 19.23
CA GLU A 72 -9.91 -14.87 17.78
C GLU A 72 -8.58 -14.27 17.28
N LEU A 73 -8.19 -13.10 17.81
CA LEU A 73 -6.93 -12.44 17.46
C LEU A 73 -5.72 -13.26 17.94
N ALA A 74 -5.82 -13.90 19.11
CA ALA A 74 -4.79 -14.78 19.62
C ALA A 74 -4.62 -16.03 18.75
N ALA A 75 -5.72 -16.64 18.32
CA ALA A 75 -5.72 -17.76 17.38
C ALA A 75 -5.11 -17.34 16.02
N PHE A 76 -5.56 -16.21 15.46
CA PHE A 76 -5.00 -15.67 14.22
C PHE A 76 -3.48 -15.47 14.31
N ARG A 77 -3.00 -14.87 15.41
CA ARG A 77 -1.56 -14.69 15.66
C ARG A 77 -0.81 -16.02 15.65
N ALA A 78 -1.30 -17.01 16.40
CA ALA A 78 -0.67 -18.33 16.51
C ALA A 78 -0.56 -19.02 15.14
N ASP A 79 -1.64 -18.95 14.36
CA ASP A 79 -1.73 -19.59 13.04
C ASP A 79 -0.86 -18.94 11.97
N THR A 80 -0.63 -17.62 12.05
CA THR A 80 -0.09 -16.87 10.91
C THR A 80 1.28 -16.23 11.13
N LEU A 81 1.59 -15.75 12.32
CA LEU A 81 2.81 -14.96 12.59
C LEU A 81 3.90 -15.73 13.34
N GLY A 82 3.56 -16.85 13.99
CA GLY A 82 4.54 -17.74 14.62
C GLY A 82 5.40 -17.03 15.68
N GLU A 83 6.73 -17.10 15.50
CA GLU A 83 7.74 -16.61 16.48
C GLU A 83 8.03 -15.11 16.39
N VAL A 84 7.39 -14.37 15.48
CA VAL A 84 7.59 -12.92 15.39
C VAL A 84 7.13 -12.23 16.68
N SER A 85 7.86 -11.20 17.12
CA SER A 85 7.45 -10.35 18.24
C SER A 85 6.15 -9.62 17.90
N VAL A 86 5.04 -10.03 18.51
CA VAL A 86 3.69 -9.51 18.20
C VAL A 86 3.01 -9.00 19.46
N GLN A 87 2.58 -7.74 19.42
CA GLN A 87 1.76 -7.10 20.44
C GLN A 87 0.30 -7.02 19.96
N PRO A 88 -0.63 -7.81 20.52
CA PRO A 88 -2.04 -7.69 20.16
C PRO A 88 -2.64 -6.38 20.69
N CYS A 89 -3.46 -5.74 19.88
CA CYS A 89 -4.14 -4.50 20.21
C CYS A 89 -5.59 -4.58 19.71
N ILE A 90 -6.55 -4.36 20.61
CA ILE A 90 -7.97 -4.25 20.23
C ILE A 90 -8.43 -2.83 20.57
N GLN A 91 -9.10 -2.22 19.63
CA GLN A 91 -9.69 -0.88 19.76
C GLN A 91 -11.12 -0.91 19.23
N SER A 92 -11.92 0.09 19.61
CA SER A 92 -13.29 0.25 19.10
C SER A 92 -13.45 1.58 18.40
N GLY A 93 -14.15 1.61 17.27
CA GLY A 93 -14.43 2.85 16.52
C GLY A 93 -14.35 2.71 15.01
N ASP A 94 -14.10 3.82 14.29
CA ASP A 94 -13.86 3.82 12.84
C ASP A 94 -12.49 3.22 12.55
N PRO A 95 -12.41 2.13 11.78
CA PRO A 95 -11.15 1.41 11.57
C PRO A 95 -10.05 2.29 10.99
N ALA A 96 -10.35 3.11 9.98
CA ALA A 96 -9.33 3.92 9.34
C ALA A 96 -8.76 5.00 10.27
N ALA A 97 -9.63 5.67 11.03
CA ALA A 97 -9.22 6.66 12.02
C ALA A 97 -8.38 6.04 13.15
N ILE A 98 -8.77 4.85 13.62
CA ILE A 98 -8.05 4.11 14.66
C ILE A 98 -6.66 3.68 14.15
N ILE A 99 -6.58 3.11 12.94
CA ILE A 99 -5.31 2.70 12.33
C ILE A 99 -4.34 3.89 12.24
N ALA A 100 -4.79 5.02 11.68
CA ALA A 100 -3.95 6.21 11.57
C ALA A 100 -3.52 6.76 12.95
N ARG A 101 -4.42 6.76 13.93
CA ARG A 101 -4.13 7.17 15.30
C ARG A 101 -3.10 6.26 15.98
N VAL A 102 -3.27 4.94 15.90
CA VAL A 102 -2.35 3.96 16.50
C VAL A 102 -0.99 4.02 15.82
N ALA A 103 -0.95 4.19 14.50
CA ALA A 103 0.30 4.36 13.76
C ALA A 103 1.11 5.56 14.27
N ARG A 104 0.46 6.71 14.48
CA ARG A 104 1.10 7.91 15.07
C ARG A 104 1.54 7.68 16.51
N GLN A 105 0.64 7.22 17.36
CA GLN A 105 0.91 7.04 18.80
C GLN A 105 2.07 6.08 19.05
N LYS A 106 2.16 5.01 18.27
CA LYS A 106 3.22 4.02 18.40
C LYS A 106 4.44 4.32 17.51
N GLN A 107 4.44 5.44 16.80
CA GLN A 107 5.52 5.80 15.86
C GLN A 107 5.84 4.63 14.90
N VAL A 108 4.81 4.11 14.27
CA VAL A 108 4.92 2.98 13.33
C VAL A 108 5.71 3.40 12.09
N GLY A 109 6.68 2.58 11.69
CA GLY A 109 7.48 2.82 10.49
C GLY A 109 6.83 2.32 9.20
N LEU A 110 5.93 1.33 9.31
CA LEU A 110 5.25 0.73 8.17
C LEU A 110 3.87 0.18 8.59
N ILE A 111 2.83 0.55 7.86
CA ILE A 111 1.52 -0.12 7.94
C ILE A 111 1.49 -1.19 6.85
N MET A 112 1.08 -2.41 7.19
CA MET A 112 0.91 -3.51 6.23
C MET A 112 -0.52 -4.02 6.29
N MET A 113 -1.23 -4.01 5.17
CA MET A 113 -2.63 -4.44 5.13
C MET A 113 -3.01 -4.95 3.73
N PRO A 114 -4.02 -5.84 3.62
CA PRO A 114 -4.55 -6.22 2.32
C PRO A 114 -5.31 -5.04 1.68
N THR A 115 -5.47 -5.07 0.36
CA THR A 115 -6.26 -4.07 -0.38
C THR A 115 -7.76 -4.19 -0.11
N HIS A 116 -8.24 -5.37 0.31
CA HIS A 116 -9.63 -5.68 0.59
C HIS A 116 -9.79 -6.47 1.89
N GLY A 117 -10.92 -6.30 2.57
CA GLY A 117 -11.34 -7.10 3.71
C GLY A 117 -12.59 -7.94 3.39
N TYR A 118 -13.50 -8.09 4.33
CA TYR A 118 -14.72 -8.90 4.25
C TYR A 118 -15.82 -8.41 3.28
N GLY A 119 -15.59 -7.45 2.40
CA GLY A 119 -16.62 -6.87 1.54
C GLY A 119 -17.10 -7.79 0.39
N PRO A 120 -18.36 -7.65 -0.09
CA PRO A 120 -18.91 -8.44 -1.20
C PRO A 120 -18.33 -8.07 -2.58
N PHE A 121 -17.65 -6.95 -2.71
CA PHE A 121 -17.08 -6.45 -3.97
C PHE A 121 -15.62 -6.87 -4.17
N ARG A 122 -15.35 -8.17 -4.11
CA ARG A 122 -14.03 -8.80 -4.01
C ARG A 122 -13.10 -8.65 -5.23
N GLY A 123 -13.51 -8.00 -6.30
CA GLY A 123 -12.71 -8.05 -7.55
C GLY A 123 -12.46 -6.71 -8.25
N LEU A 124 -13.15 -5.63 -7.89
CA LEU A 124 -13.19 -4.42 -8.70
C LEU A 124 -12.83 -3.12 -7.98
N LEU A 125 -12.89 -3.07 -6.64
CA LEU A 125 -12.70 -1.83 -5.90
C LEU A 125 -11.83 -2.06 -4.66
N MET A 126 -10.87 -1.18 -4.41
CA MET A 126 -10.10 -1.15 -3.15
C MET A 126 -11.03 -0.89 -1.96
N GLY A 127 -10.80 -1.58 -0.83
CA GLY A 127 -11.58 -1.42 0.40
C GLY A 127 -11.59 0.03 0.91
N SER A 128 -12.73 0.46 1.45
CA SER A 128 -12.91 1.84 1.95
C SER A 128 -11.93 2.17 3.09
N VAL A 129 -11.63 1.21 3.96
CA VAL A 129 -10.66 1.37 5.05
C VAL A 129 -9.26 1.56 4.47
N THR A 130 -8.84 0.71 3.52
CA THR A 130 -7.53 0.81 2.87
C THR A 130 -7.37 2.14 2.14
N ALA A 131 -8.41 2.58 1.42
CA ALA A 131 -8.38 3.87 0.74
C ALA A 131 -8.20 5.05 1.71
N LYS A 132 -8.90 5.04 2.85
CA LYS A 132 -8.75 6.06 3.89
C LYS A 132 -7.39 6.00 4.56
N VAL A 133 -6.87 4.80 4.87
CA VAL A 133 -5.54 4.63 5.47
C VAL A 133 -4.44 5.13 4.53
N LEU A 134 -4.50 4.78 3.25
CA LEU A 134 -3.57 5.31 2.25
C LEU A 134 -3.61 6.82 2.13
N HIS A 135 -4.77 7.44 2.41
CA HIS A 135 -4.93 8.89 2.43
C HIS A 135 -4.38 9.53 3.71
N ASP A 136 -4.64 8.94 4.88
CA ASP A 136 -4.46 9.58 6.18
C ASP A 136 -3.15 9.17 6.90
N ALA A 137 -2.51 8.08 6.47
CA ALA A 137 -1.29 7.60 7.10
C ALA A 137 -0.10 8.53 6.81
N GLU A 138 0.72 8.79 7.82
CA GLU A 138 1.94 9.59 7.73
C GLU A 138 3.19 8.72 7.43
N CYS A 139 3.12 7.43 7.67
CA CYS A 139 4.18 6.47 7.37
C CYS A 139 3.88 5.67 6.10
N PRO A 140 4.87 5.01 5.48
CA PRO A 140 4.66 4.11 4.36
C PRO A 140 3.55 3.08 4.62
N VAL A 141 2.77 2.80 3.57
CA VAL A 141 1.71 1.77 3.61
C VAL A 141 1.99 0.73 2.55
N TRP A 142 2.22 -0.49 2.98
CA TRP A 142 2.33 -1.66 2.13
C TRP A 142 0.94 -2.30 1.96
N THR A 143 0.57 -2.54 0.71
CA THR A 143 -0.71 -3.18 0.38
C THR A 143 -0.47 -4.44 -0.42
N ALA A 144 -1.11 -5.54 0.00
CA ALA A 144 -1.15 -6.77 -0.77
C ALA A 144 -2.33 -6.74 -1.73
N THR A 145 -2.09 -7.02 -3.00
CA THR A 145 -3.12 -7.35 -3.98
C THR A 145 -3.64 -8.79 -3.77
N HIS A 146 -4.44 -9.31 -4.67
CA HIS A 146 -5.16 -10.58 -4.49
C HIS A 146 -4.26 -11.74 -3.99
N PRO A 147 -4.69 -12.47 -2.94
CA PRO A 147 -3.91 -13.59 -2.39
C PRO A 147 -3.73 -14.75 -3.35
N ALA A 148 -4.67 -14.95 -4.29
CA ALA A 148 -4.66 -16.09 -5.20
C ALA A 148 -3.53 -16.01 -6.25
N ASP A 149 -3.02 -14.81 -6.53
CA ASP A 149 -2.02 -14.56 -7.56
C ASP A 149 -0.62 -14.30 -6.98
N MET A 150 -0.51 -14.24 -5.64
CA MET A 150 0.73 -13.90 -4.97
C MET A 150 1.55 -15.14 -4.64
N VAL A 151 2.60 -15.36 -5.40
CA VAL A 151 3.67 -16.26 -4.98
C VAL A 151 4.46 -15.54 -3.88
N VAL A 152 4.27 -15.96 -2.61
CA VAL A 152 5.16 -15.55 -1.53
C VAL A 152 6.52 -16.19 -1.83
N PRO A 153 7.57 -15.41 -2.12
CA PRO A 153 8.88 -16.00 -2.33
C PRO A 153 9.27 -16.77 -1.07
N PRO A 154 9.66 -18.06 -1.17
CA PRO A 154 9.98 -18.87 0.01
C PRO A 154 11.13 -18.32 0.85
N GLU A 155 11.94 -17.43 0.32
CA GLU A 155 13.10 -16.79 0.98
C GLU A 155 13.11 -15.27 0.89
N GLN A 156 11.96 -14.63 0.65
CA GLN A 156 11.76 -13.17 0.78
C GLN A 156 12.85 -12.27 0.19
N GLU A 157 13.41 -12.65 -0.91
CA GLU A 157 14.28 -11.78 -1.66
C GLU A 157 13.44 -10.93 -2.60
N TRP A 158 13.26 -9.69 -2.27
CA TRP A 158 12.79 -8.67 -3.21
C TRP A 158 13.88 -8.50 -4.28
N ARG A 159 13.68 -9.03 -5.47
CA ARG A 159 14.69 -9.01 -6.53
C ARG A 159 14.44 -7.93 -7.57
N GLN A 160 13.18 -7.65 -7.87
CA GLN A 160 12.77 -6.72 -8.91
C GLN A 160 11.79 -5.69 -8.34
N ILE A 161 12.24 -4.45 -8.20
CA ILE A 161 11.45 -3.34 -7.69
C ILE A 161 11.18 -2.36 -8.82
N LEU A 162 9.90 -2.02 -9.03
CA LEU A 162 9.46 -1.02 -9.98
C LEU A 162 8.98 0.23 -9.25
N CYS A 163 9.62 1.38 -9.47
CA CYS A 163 9.21 2.65 -8.88
C CYS A 163 8.49 3.51 -9.92
N ALA A 164 7.21 3.83 -9.65
CA ALA A 164 6.42 4.67 -10.54
C ALA A 164 6.55 6.15 -10.13
N ILE A 165 7.05 6.97 -11.07
CA ILE A 165 7.34 8.38 -10.87
C ILE A 165 6.45 9.27 -11.75
N GLY A 166 6.13 10.47 -11.24
CA GLY A 166 5.35 11.48 -11.94
C GLY A 166 6.20 12.51 -12.70
N ALA A 167 7.52 12.46 -12.57
CA ALA A 167 8.48 13.47 -13.03
C ALA A 167 8.25 14.85 -12.37
N GLU A 168 7.84 14.86 -11.10
CA GLU A 168 7.66 16.04 -10.26
C GLU A 168 8.74 16.07 -9.15
N PRO A 169 9.80 16.92 -9.24
CA PRO A 169 10.95 16.85 -8.32
C PRO A 169 10.59 16.87 -6.83
N ALA A 170 9.69 17.76 -6.42
CA ALA A 170 9.32 17.92 -5.02
C ALA A 170 8.70 16.64 -4.40
N LYS A 171 8.17 15.74 -5.22
CA LYS A 171 7.51 14.50 -4.79
C LYS A 171 8.38 13.29 -5.04
N ASP A 172 9.04 13.27 -6.19
CA ASP A 172 9.73 12.08 -6.66
C ASP A 172 11.16 11.98 -6.11
N ILE A 173 11.82 13.08 -5.71
CA ILE A 173 13.15 12.99 -5.08
C ILE A 173 13.11 12.21 -3.76
N PRO A 174 12.21 12.52 -2.81
CA PRO A 174 12.07 11.70 -1.59
C PRO A 174 11.68 10.25 -1.89
N LEU A 175 10.81 10.04 -2.88
CA LEU A 175 10.41 8.71 -3.33
C LEU A 175 11.59 7.92 -3.89
N LEU A 176 12.41 8.53 -4.75
CA LEU A 176 13.60 7.90 -5.33
C LEU A 176 14.62 7.54 -4.26
N HIS A 177 14.88 8.44 -3.31
CA HIS A 177 15.78 8.16 -2.19
C HIS A 177 15.29 6.97 -1.37
N TRP A 178 13.99 6.94 -1.05
CA TRP A 178 13.41 5.82 -0.32
C TRP A 178 13.52 4.51 -1.11
N ALA A 179 13.11 4.52 -2.38
CA ALA A 179 13.13 3.32 -3.22
C ALA A 179 14.56 2.81 -3.46
N ALA A 180 15.51 3.71 -3.73
CA ALA A 180 16.92 3.34 -3.94
C ALA A 180 17.55 2.76 -2.67
N GLN A 181 17.25 3.34 -1.51
CA GLN A 181 17.74 2.84 -0.24
C GLN A 181 17.14 1.47 0.09
N PHE A 182 15.81 1.29 -0.08
CA PHE A 182 15.15 0.01 0.13
C PHE A 182 15.70 -1.07 -0.80
N ALA A 183 15.84 -0.76 -2.09
CA ALA A 183 16.41 -1.69 -3.07
C ALA A 183 17.84 -2.10 -2.73
N SER A 184 18.66 -1.15 -2.29
CA SER A 184 20.05 -1.41 -1.88
C SER A 184 20.12 -2.36 -0.68
N GLU A 185 19.25 -2.15 0.33
CA GLU A 185 19.20 -3.00 1.53
C GLU A 185 18.69 -4.41 1.22
N GLN A 186 17.78 -4.54 0.24
CA GLN A 186 17.26 -5.82 -0.23
C GLN A 186 18.13 -6.47 -1.32
N ARG A 187 19.20 -5.80 -1.78
CA ARG A 187 20.03 -6.23 -2.95
C ARG A 187 19.17 -6.43 -4.20
N ALA A 188 18.13 -5.65 -4.34
CA ALA A 188 17.16 -5.71 -5.44
C ALA A 188 17.58 -4.83 -6.62
N CYS A 189 17.15 -5.21 -7.81
CA CYS A 189 17.21 -4.37 -8.99
C CYS A 189 16.06 -3.36 -8.94
N LEU A 190 16.37 -2.06 -8.96
CA LEU A 190 15.39 -0.99 -9.02
C LEU A 190 15.30 -0.41 -10.43
N ARG A 191 14.09 -0.29 -10.94
CA ARG A 191 13.79 0.35 -12.22
C ARG A 191 12.70 1.38 -12.06
N LEU A 192 12.73 2.41 -12.91
CA LEU A 192 11.73 3.46 -12.92
C LEU A 192 10.74 3.26 -14.05
N VAL A 193 9.48 3.64 -13.79
CA VAL A 193 8.44 3.75 -14.81
C VAL A 193 7.78 5.11 -14.76
N HIS A 194 7.58 5.69 -15.95
CA HIS A 194 6.79 6.89 -16.15
C HIS A 194 5.76 6.67 -17.24
N ALA A 195 4.50 6.92 -16.93
CA ALA A 195 3.41 6.83 -17.90
C ALA A 195 3.08 8.22 -18.44
N VAL A 196 3.03 8.33 -19.77
CA VAL A 196 2.58 9.52 -20.49
C VAL A 196 1.11 9.34 -20.85
N PRO A 197 0.17 10.01 -20.16
CA PRO A 197 -1.26 9.89 -20.45
C PRO A 197 -1.62 10.58 -21.78
N GLY A 198 -2.73 10.16 -22.37
CA GLY A 198 -3.30 10.81 -23.57
C GLY A 198 -2.86 10.22 -24.92
N PHE A 199 -2.02 9.20 -24.90
CA PHE A 199 -1.62 8.44 -26.10
C PHE A 199 -2.07 6.98 -25.97
N ASP A 200 -3.36 6.76 -25.73
CA ASP A 200 -3.90 5.40 -25.59
C ASP A 200 -3.77 4.63 -26.91
N GLU A 201 -3.47 3.33 -26.82
CA GLU A 201 -3.40 2.42 -27.97
C GLU A 201 -4.73 2.44 -28.72
N GLY A 202 -4.73 2.97 -29.94
CA GLY A 202 -5.89 2.98 -30.85
C GLY A 202 -6.33 4.35 -31.36
N GLN A 203 -5.93 5.47 -30.73
CA GLN A 203 -6.28 6.80 -31.28
C GLN A 203 -5.23 7.36 -32.27
N PHE A 204 -4.02 6.84 -32.27
CA PHE A 204 -2.94 7.29 -33.14
C PHE A 204 -2.31 6.09 -33.88
N ASN A 205 -2.89 5.77 -35.05
CA ASN A 205 -2.44 4.66 -35.89
C ASN A 205 -1.25 5.06 -36.80
N CYS A 206 -0.52 6.14 -36.48
CA CYS A 206 0.63 6.60 -37.24
C CYS A 206 1.92 6.27 -36.46
N GLN A 207 2.76 5.43 -37.06
CA GLN A 207 4.08 5.04 -36.50
C GLN A 207 5.04 6.21 -36.33
N GLU A 208 4.75 7.39 -36.94
CA GLU A 208 5.55 8.61 -36.82
C GLU A 208 4.62 9.78 -36.45
N ASP A 209 4.41 9.97 -35.15
CA ASP A 209 3.76 11.16 -34.60
C ASP A 209 4.80 12.09 -33.96
N PRO A 210 5.18 13.20 -34.62
CA PRO A 210 6.16 14.16 -34.08
C PRO A 210 5.76 14.72 -32.70
N LEU A 211 4.47 14.83 -32.41
CA LEU A 211 3.98 15.27 -31.11
C LEU A 211 4.27 14.23 -30.01
N ARG A 212 4.06 12.97 -30.33
CA ARG A 212 4.39 11.86 -29.43
C ARG A 212 5.88 11.88 -29.09
N ASP A 213 6.73 11.92 -30.10
CA ASP A 213 8.19 11.95 -29.92
C ASP A 213 8.65 13.15 -29.10
N PHE A 214 8.08 14.31 -29.36
CA PHE A 214 8.34 15.51 -28.56
C PHE A 214 7.97 15.32 -27.10
N VAL A 215 6.77 14.83 -26.79
CA VAL A 215 6.30 14.65 -25.41
C VAL A 215 7.15 13.60 -24.69
N PHE A 216 7.52 12.52 -25.35
CA PHE A 216 8.40 11.48 -24.78
C PHE A 216 9.81 12.01 -24.51
N ASN A 217 10.37 12.82 -25.39
CA ASN A 217 11.68 13.45 -25.18
C ASN A 217 11.64 14.42 -24.01
N VAL A 218 10.60 15.26 -23.91
CA VAL A 218 10.40 16.14 -22.75
C VAL A 218 10.27 15.34 -21.44
N ALA A 219 9.56 14.23 -21.46
CA ALA A 219 9.45 13.37 -20.27
C ALA A 219 10.82 12.78 -19.87
N ARG A 220 11.58 12.24 -20.84
CA ARG A 220 12.92 11.71 -20.58
C ARG A 220 13.89 12.78 -20.05
N GLU A 221 13.88 13.98 -20.60
CA GLU A 221 14.71 15.09 -20.11
C GLU A 221 14.35 15.49 -18.68
N ARG A 222 13.06 15.56 -18.36
CA ARG A 222 12.59 15.85 -16.97
C ARG A 222 13.05 14.78 -16.00
N ILE A 223 12.95 13.52 -16.39
CA ILE A 223 13.39 12.38 -15.56
C ILE A 223 14.90 12.38 -15.41
N ALA A 224 15.66 12.68 -16.44
CA ALA A 224 17.11 12.79 -16.35
C ALA A 224 17.53 13.88 -15.34
N LYS A 225 16.93 15.06 -15.41
CA LYS A 225 17.16 16.15 -14.44
C LYS A 225 16.73 15.76 -13.02
N LEU A 226 15.61 15.04 -12.89
CA LEU A 226 15.14 14.53 -11.61
C LEU A 226 16.15 13.55 -11.00
N GLN A 227 16.67 12.63 -11.79
CA GLN A 227 17.69 11.66 -11.33
C GLN A 227 19.01 12.34 -10.97
N GLU A 228 19.43 13.35 -11.74
CA GLU A 228 20.61 14.18 -11.43
C GLU A 228 20.45 14.85 -10.06
N GLN A 229 19.30 15.48 -9.79
CA GLN A 229 19.00 16.12 -8.51
C GLN A 229 18.91 15.11 -7.35
N ALA A 230 18.41 13.90 -7.62
CA ALA A 230 18.31 12.82 -6.64
C ALA A 230 19.63 12.05 -6.46
N GLY A 231 20.67 12.33 -7.25
CA GLY A 231 21.92 11.58 -7.24
C GLY A 231 21.77 10.12 -7.65
N THR A 232 20.83 9.82 -8.55
CA THR A 232 20.55 8.46 -9.03
C THR A 232 20.79 8.33 -10.52
N SER A 233 21.05 7.09 -10.99
CA SER A 233 21.21 6.75 -12.41
C SER A 233 20.56 5.41 -12.70
N LEU A 234 19.23 5.39 -12.57
CA LEU A 234 18.42 4.19 -12.69
C LEU A 234 17.85 4.04 -14.11
N ASN A 235 17.66 2.80 -14.54
CA ASN A 235 16.98 2.54 -15.80
C ASN A 235 15.53 3.00 -15.73
N VAL A 236 15.09 3.79 -16.70
CA VAL A 236 13.72 4.29 -16.79
C VAL A 236 13.03 3.78 -18.04
N THR A 237 11.79 3.32 -17.87
CA THR A 237 10.86 3.02 -18.96
C THR A 237 9.81 4.12 -19.03
N VAL A 238 9.66 4.74 -20.19
CA VAL A 238 8.62 5.73 -20.47
C VAL A 238 7.66 5.14 -21.50
N GLU A 239 6.40 4.99 -21.13
CA GLU A 239 5.37 4.40 -22.00
C GLU A 239 4.11 5.26 -22.07
N ALA A 240 3.40 5.18 -23.18
CA ALA A 240 2.12 5.82 -23.39
C ALA A 240 1.00 5.04 -22.71
N GLY A 241 0.01 5.73 -22.16
CA GLY A 241 -1.19 5.10 -21.64
C GLY A 241 -1.58 5.55 -20.25
N ARG A 242 -2.67 4.97 -19.73
CA ARG A 242 -3.14 5.22 -18.37
C ARG A 242 -2.18 4.64 -17.36
N THR A 243 -1.80 5.42 -16.37
CA THR A 243 -0.74 5.09 -15.40
C THR A 243 -0.91 3.71 -14.74
N GLY A 244 -2.11 3.37 -14.27
CA GLY A 244 -2.35 2.06 -13.65
C GLY A 244 -2.11 0.90 -14.61
N HIS A 245 -2.52 1.04 -15.87
CA HIS A 245 -2.31 0.03 -16.91
C HIS A 245 -0.83 -0.12 -17.27
N VAL A 246 -0.13 1.00 -17.53
CA VAL A 246 1.29 0.99 -17.86
C VAL A 246 2.12 0.34 -16.75
N VAL A 247 1.87 0.74 -15.49
CA VAL A 247 2.58 0.17 -14.34
C VAL A 247 2.31 -1.32 -14.21
N ARG A 248 1.04 -1.75 -14.36
CA ARG A 248 0.66 -3.16 -14.30
C ARG A 248 1.37 -3.98 -15.36
N GLU A 249 1.28 -3.59 -16.64
CA GLU A 249 1.88 -4.32 -17.75
C GLU A 249 3.40 -4.41 -17.60
N LEU A 250 4.03 -3.33 -17.17
CA LEU A 250 5.47 -3.32 -16.95
C LEU A 250 5.88 -4.19 -15.76
N ALA A 251 5.09 -4.17 -14.67
CA ALA A 251 5.32 -5.04 -13.53
C ALA A 251 5.25 -6.52 -13.90
N ILE A 252 4.28 -6.91 -14.75
CA ILE A 252 4.17 -8.28 -15.29
C ILE A 252 5.39 -8.62 -16.16
N ARG A 253 5.72 -7.76 -17.13
CA ARG A 253 6.84 -8.01 -18.07
C ARG A 253 8.18 -8.10 -17.39
N GLN A 254 8.39 -7.37 -16.30
CA GLN A 254 9.63 -7.34 -15.55
C GLN A 254 9.65 -8.28 -14.35
N LEU A 255 8.56 -9.03 -14.13
CA LEU A 255 8.39 -9.91 -12.97
C LEU A 255 8.67 -9.15 -11.66
N ALA A 256 8.05 -7.97 -11.52
CA ALA A 256 8.27 -7.13 -10.36
C ALA A 256 7.69 -7.79 -9.09
N ASP A 257 8.51 -7.85 -8.05
CA ASP A 257 8.13 -8.36 -6.73
C ASP A 257 7.46 -7.28 -5.88
N LEU A 258 7.74 -6.01 -6.21
CA LEU A 258 7.24 -4.84 -5.49
C LEU A 258 7.09 -3.65 -6.43
N VAL A 259 5.99 -2.93 -6.29
CA VAL A 259 5.82 -1.60 -6.89
C VAL A 259 5.92 -0.54 -5.80
N VAL A 260 6.72 0.50 -6.02
CA VAL A 260 6.85 1.64 -5.11
C VAL A 260 6.23 2.88 -5.76
N ILE A 261 5.38 3.58 -5.02
CA ILE A 261 4.68 4.79 -5.49
C ILE A 261 4.74 5.90 -4.47
N GLY A 262 4.68 7.15 -4.93
CA GLY A 262 4.47 8.31 -4.08
C GLY A 262 2.98 8.58 -3.85
N ARG A 263 2.59 8.86 -2.61
CA ARG A 263 1.21 9.27 -2.29
C ARG A 263 0.88 10.70 -2.74
N GLY A 264 1.90 11.52 -2.92
CA GLY A 264 1.77 12.94 -3.18
C GLY A 264 1.43 13.75 -1.91
N VAL A 265 1.76 15.05 -1.92
CA VAL A 265 1.44 15.94 -0.79
C VAL A 265 -0.05 16.30 -0.86
N ILE A 266 -0.80 15.96 0.18
CA ILE A 266 -2.21 16.31 0.34
C ILE A 266 -2.27 17.76 0.85
N GLN A 267 -2.41 18.73 -0.06
CA GLN A 267 -2.58 20.14 0.31
C GLN A 267 -4.00 20.67 0.14
N LYS A 268 -5.02 19.80 -0.06
CA LYS A 268 -6.40 20.26 -0.22
C LYS A 268 -7.35 19.46 0.66
N PRO A 269 -8.35 20.11 1.31
CA PRO A 269 -9.30 19.47 2.22
C PRO A 269 -10.24 18.44 1.57
N LEU A 270 -10.16 18.24 0.27
CA LEU A 270 -10.84 17.21 -0.50
C LEU A 270 -9.79 16.29 -1.17
N GLY A 271 -8.79 15.85 -0.39
CA GLY A 271 -7.73 14.99 -0.84
C GLY A 271 -8.28 13.66 -1.38
N ARG A 272 -8.50 13.61 -2.68
CA ARG A 272 -8.63 12.33 -3.38
C ARG A 272 -7.22 11.75 -3.45
N LEU A 273 -7.05 10.52 -2.97
CA LEU A 273 -5.96 9.66 -3.45
C LEU A 273 -5.85 9.93 -4.94
N ARG A 274 -4.68 10.35 -5.42
CA ARG A 274 -4.55 10.66 -6.84
C ARG A 274 -5.09 9.45 -7.60
N SER A 275 -5.91 9.68 -8.59
CA SER A 275 -6.53 8.63 -9.40
C SER A 275 -5.51 7.59 -9.88
N ASN A 276 -4.26 8.01 -10.11
CA ASN A 276 -3.16 7.16 -10.53
C ASN A 276 -2.65 6.22 -9.42
N ALA A 277 -2.44 6.72 -8.18
CA ALA A 277 -2.00 5.88 -7.07
C ALA A 277 -3.06 4.81 -6.73
N TYR A 278 -4.34 5.22 -6.73
CA TYR A 278 -5.45 4.29 -6.55
C TYR A 278 -5.49 3.22 -7.64
N ALA A 279 -5.33 3.61 -8.91
CA ALA A 279 -5.32 2.69 -10.03
C ALA A 279 -4.14 1.70 -9.94
N ILE A 280 -2.94 2.19 -9.55
CA ILE A 280 -1.78 1.32 -9.39
C ILE A 280 -2.02 0.31 -8.25
N VAL A 281 -2.47 0.75 -7.07
CA VAL A 281 -2.72 -0.15 -5.92
C VAL A 281 -3.78 -1.19 -6.26
N ARG A 282 -4.82 -0.82 -7.03
CA ARG A 282 -5.87 -1.74 -7.45
C ARG A 282 -5.39 -2.76 -8.47
N ASP A 283 -4.61 -2.32 -9.47
CA ASP A 283 -4.33 -3.08 -10.69
C ASP A 283 -2.96 -3.79 -10.67
N ALA A 284 -2.08 -3.48 -9.72
CA ALA A 284 -0.75 -4.07 -9.64
C ALA A 284 -0.81 -5.60 -9.42
N PRO A 285 0.05 -6.38 -10.11
CA PRO A 285 0.10 -7.83 -9.98
C PRO A 285 0.88 -8.31 -8.75
N CYS A 286 1.55 -7.40 -8.06
CA CYS A 286 2.40 -7.64 -6.90
C CYS A 286 2.10 -6.59 -5.81
N PRO A 287 2.66 -6.75 -4.59
CA PRO A 287 2.52 -5.76 -3.53
C PRO A 287 2.91 -4.35 -3.96
N VAL A 288 2.24 -3.36 -3.36
CA VAL A 288 2.52 -1.94 -3.58
C VAL A 288 2.88 -1.26 -2.26
N VAL A 289 4.00 -0.56 -2.22
CA VAL A 289 4.34 0.36 -1.12
C VAL A 289 4.10 1.78 -1.56
N SER A 290 3.28 2.49 -0.81
CA SER A 290 3.06 3.93 -0.99
C SER A 290 3.83 4.72 0.08
N VAL A 291 4.66 5.63 -0.36
CA VAL A 291 5.59 6.42 0.47
C VAL A 291 5.15 7.88 0.56
#